data_3b0069bacaded504039dee9e607a53dd
#
_entry.id   3b0069bacaded504039dee9e607a53dd
#
_cell.length_a   1.000
_cell.length_b   1.000
_cell.length_c   1.000
_cell.angle_alpha   90.00
_cell.angle_beta   90.00
_cell.angle_gamma   90.00
#
_symmetry.space_group_name_H-M   'P 1'
#
loop_
_entity.id
_entity.type
_entity.pdbx_description
1 polymer ?
#
loop_
_entity_poly.entity_id
_entity_poly.type
_entity_poly.pdbx_seq_one_letter_code
_entity_poly.pdbx_strand_id
1 'polypeptide(L)'
;MKKFFRLAGVFALVVGLFGNALAITWFPEEFTCPVDNEKNTFMVVASYGSYIYGDRSKYQWVFFPRTSQQTFYMCKKCRLTTYMWDFDKLPKEKLAAIRKALEGVKVSKAFKDYQTVPVIERLEAMEKVYTALGQDEVWWEDFYRVKGFHYAKAGLADKALDARKKSLEMLAKFIKDGKSETPLKLLLYTSAAMKHFTNDDKGALEDLQKALETKYQDKDAKPEDVKKSEDGMNERIRDYIEQIKSDKKPRMFDKDSNIHDHES
;
A
#
# COMPACT_ATOMS: atom_id res chain seq x y z
N MET A 1 -21.23 -19.33 51.02
CA MET A 1 -21.27 -19.74 49.61
C MET A 1 -21.80 -18.69 48.62
N LYS A 2 -22.70 -17.76 48.95
CA LYS A 2 -23.27 -16.77 48.03
C LYS A 2 -22.34 -15.59 47.63
N LYS A 3 -21.24 -15.32 48.35
CA LYS A 3 -20.32 -14.23 48.04
C LYS A 3 -19.22 -14.64 47.04
N PHE A 4 -18.90 -15.91 46.90
CA PHE A 4 -17.89 -16.41 45.97
C PHE A 4 -18.38 -16.38 44.49
N PHE A 5 -19.68 -16.58 44.26
CA PHE A 5 -20.26 -16.56 42.92
C PHE A 5 -20.32 -15.15 42.27
N ARG A 6 -20.38 -14.09 43.08
CA ARG A 6 -20.38 -12.71 42.54
C ARG A 6 -19.02 -12.24 42.06
N LEU A 7 -17.94 -12.71 42.66
CA LEU A 7 -16.58 -12.35 42.21
C LEU A 7 -16.19 -13.07 40.92
N ALA A 8 -16.60 -14.33 40.75
CA ALA A 8 -16.32 -15.09 39.53
C ALA A 8 -17.03 -14.50 38.30
N GLY A 9 -18.26 -13.98 38.48
CA GLY A 9 -19.01 -13.34 37.39
C GLY A 9 -18.39 -12.02 36.92
N VAL A 10 -17.82 -11.22 37.82
CA VAL A 10 -17.15 -9.96 37.47
C VAL A 10 -15.83 -10.22 36.76
N PHE A 11 -15.07 -11.26 37.18
CA PHE A 11 -13.82 -11.62 36.55
C PHE A 11 -14.03 -12.16 35.11
N ALA A 12 -15.09 -12.95 34.89
CA ALA A 12 -15.45 -13.44 33.57
C ALA A 12 -15.90 -12.32 32.63
N LEU A 13 -16.56 -11.26 33.15
CA LEU A 13 -16.99 -10.10 32.35
C LEU A 13 -15.81 -9.24 31.94
N VAL A 14 -14.78 -9.09 32.78
CA VAL A 14 -13.59 -8.30 32.50
C VAL A 14 -12.70 -9.01 31.48
N VAL A 15 -12.55 -10.34 31.55
CA VAL A 15 -11.77 -11.11 30.57
C VAL A 15 -12.45 -11.14 29.20
N GLY A 16 -13.78 -11.08 29.14
CA GLY A 16 -14.54 -11.01 27.87
C GLY A 16 -14.41 -9.68 27.13
N LEU A 17 -13.97 -8.60 27.79
CA LEU A 17 -13.78 -7.27 27.19
C LEU A 17 -12.40 -7.06 26.55
N PHE A 18 -11.44 -7.96 26.78
CA PHE A 18 -10.13 -7.95 26.12
C PHE A 18 -10.08 -8.79 24.84
N GLY A 19 -11.26 -9.15 24.29
CA GLY A 19 -11.37 -9.82 23.00
C GLY A 19 -10.89 -8.95 21.85
N ASN A 20 -9.65 -9.21 21.39
CA ASN A 20 -9.16 -8.89 20.05
C ASN A 20 -9.26 -7.42 19.58
N ALA A 21 -8.59 -6.51 20.27
CA ALA A 21 -8.20 -5.24 19.63
C ALA A 21 -7.07 -5.52 18.62
N LEU A 22 -7.41 -6.09 17.47
CA LEU A 22 -6.54 -6.18 16.27
C LEU A 22 -6.56 -4.87 15.48
N ALA A 23 -6.79 -3.75 16.16
CA ALA A 23 -6.91 -2.44 15.54
C ALA A 23 -5.54 -1.77 15.41
N ILE A 24 -5.31 -1.13 14.28
CA ILE A 24 -4.21 -0.16 14.13
C ILE A 24 -4.51 1.00 15.09
N THR A 25 -3.55 1.31 15.96
CA THR A 25 -3.68 2.44 16.88
C THR A 25 -3.05 3.67 16.26
N TRP A 26 -3.81 4.75 16.19
CA TRP A 26 -3.39 6.04 15.67
C TRP A 26 -3.45 7.11 16.75
N PHE A 27 -2.55 8.08 16.70
CA PHE A 27 -2.61 9.26 17.56
C PHE A 27 -2.27 10.52 16.75
N PRO A 28 -2.85 11.70 17.10
CA PRO A 28 -2.56 12.95 16.42
C PRO A 28 -1.21 13.51 16.85
N GLU A 29 -0.43 13.99 15.85
CA GLU A 29 0.84 14.67 16.07
C GLU A 29 0.93 15.92 15.17
N GLU A 30 1.59 16.99 15.65
CA GLU A 30 1.76 18.23 14.91
C GLU A 30 3.03 18.21 14.08
N PHE A 31 2.90 18.53 12.79
CA PHE A 31 3.99 18.63 11.82
C PHE A 31 4.02 20.04 11.21
N THR A 32 5.22 20.59 11.04
CA THR A 32 5.42 21.84 10.32
C THR A 32 5.73 21.55 8.86
N CYS A 33 4.94 22.12 7.94
CA CYS A 33 5.16 21.96 6.52
C CYS A 33 6.48 22.59 6.07
N PRO A 34 7.41 21.86 5.43
CA PRO A 34 8.70 22.41 5.02
C PRO A 34 8.59 23.43 3.86
N VAL A 35 7.46 23.46 3.13
CA VAL A 35 7.24 24.35 1.99
C VAL A 35 6.75 25.72 2.39
N ASP A 36 5.86 25.83 3.38
CA ASP A 36 5.17 27.08 3.74
C ASP A 36 5.09 27.37 5.25
N ASN A 37 5.73 26.54 6.08
CA ASN A 37 5.76 26.60 7.54
C ASN A 37 4.37 26.48 8.21
N GLU A 38 3.35 26.00 7.50
CA GLU A 38 2.04 25.77 8.07
C GLU A 38 2.04 24.59 9.03
N LYS A 39 1.40 24.74 10.18
CA LYS A 39 1.22 23.66 11.16
C LYS A 39 0.04 22.77 10.76
N ASN A 40 0.28 21.48 10.69
CA ASN A 40 -0.70 20.46 10.33
C ASN A 40 -0.74 19.40 11.41
N THR A 41 -1.93 18.86 11.70
CA THR A 41 -2.07 17.70 12.56
C THR A 41 -2.32 16.47 11.69
N PHE A 42 -1.48 15.45 11.84
CA PHE A 42 -1.62 14.17 11.14
C PHE A 42 -1.78 13.04 12.13
N MET A 43 -2.38 11.94 11.66
CA MET A 43 -2.51 10.72 12.45
C MET A 43 -1.25 9.87 12.25
N VAL A 44 -0.54 9.60 13.33
CA VAL A 44 0.69 8.78 13.34
C VAL A 44 0.35 7.39 13.88
N VAL A 45 0.98 6.38 13.31
CA VAL A 45 0.80 4.98 13.75
C VAL A 45 1.54 4.75 15.06
N ALA A 46 0.82 4.37 16.11
CA ALA A 46 1.41 3.95 17.38
C ALA A 46 1.74 2.45 17.39
N SER A 47 0.83 1.63 16.86
CA SER A 47 1.02 0.18 16.76
C SER A 47 0.13 -0.42 15.65
N TYR A 48 0.58 -1.53 15.08
CA TYR A 48 -0.22 -2.32 14.14
C TYR A 48 0.12 -3.81 14.26
N GLY A 49 -0.86 -4.67 13.97
CA GLY A 49 -0.67 -6.11 13.97
C GLY A 49 -0.27 -6.64 12.59
N SER A 50 0.23 -7.87 12.54
CA SER A 50 0.63 -8.53 11.29
C SER A 50 -0.56 -8.99 10.41
N TYR A 51 -1.79 -8.90 10.90
CA TYR A 51 -3.01 -9.39 10.23
C TYR A 51 -3.76 -8.34 9.39
N ILE A 52 -3.14 -7.19 9.15
CA ILE A 52 -3.75 -6.06 8.42
C ILE A 52 -3.73 -6.20 6.91
N TYR A 53 -3.24 -7.32 6.39
CA TYR A 53 -3.13 -7.54 4.95
C TYR A 53 -4.30 -8.39 4.45
N GLY A 54 -5.24 -7.77 3.74
CA GLY A 54 -6.23 -8.48 2.95
C GLY A 54 -5.60 -9.13 1.71
N ASP A 55 -6.22 -10.18 1.18
CA ASP A 55 -5.68 -10.92 0.04
C ASP A 55 -5.44 -10.04 -1.18
N ARG A 56 -6.30 -9.05 -1.44
CA ARG A 56 -6.15 -8.14 -2.58
C ARG A 56 -4.90 -7.30 -2.53
N SER A 57 -4.58 -6.71 -1.38
CA SER A 57 -3.34 -5.94 -1.20
C SER A 57 -2.12 -6.84 -1.22
N LYS A 58 -2.24 -8.02 -0.60
CA LYS A 58 -1.20 -9.05 -0.55
C LYS A 58 -0.82 -9.53 -1.96
N TYR A 59 -1.79 -9.80 -2.82
CA TYR A 59 -1.53 -10.24 -4.19
C TYR A 59 -0.95 -9.14 -5.07
N GLN A 60 -1.35 -7.88 -4.88
CA GLN A 60 -0.77 -6.74 -5.60
C GLN A 60 0.59 -6.28 -5.03
N TRP A 61 1.09 -6.92 -3.99
CA TRP A 61 2.32 -6.52 -3.29
C TRP A 61 2.27 -5.08 -2.78
N VAL A 62 1.09 -4.69 -2.28
CA VAL A 62 0.86 -3.40 -1.62
C VAL A 62 0.62 -3.67 -0.14
N PHE A 63 1.48 -3.17 0.73
CA PHE A 63 1.45 -3.46 2.15
C PHE A 63 1.23 -2.20 2.98
N PHE A 64 0.71 -2.41 4.20
CA PHE A 64 0.66 -1.36 5.19
C PHE A 64 2.07 -0.75 5.41
N PRO A 65 2.19 0.57 5.54
CA PRO A 65 1.10 1.53 5.69
C PRO A 65 0.53 2.11 4.38
N ARG A 66 1.01 1.69 3.22
CA ARG A 66 0.58 2.22 1.91
C ARG A 66 -0.85 1.81 1.51
N THR A 67 -1.44 0.79 2.15
CA THR A 67 -2.86 0.42 2.00
C THR A 67 -3.79 1.39 2.71
N SER A 68 -3.31 2.12 3.73
CA SER A 68 -4.09 3.07 4.49
C SER A 68 -4.01 4.48 3.89
N GLN A 69 -5.17 5.05 3.58
CA GLN A 69 -5.23 6.43 3.12
C GLN A 69 -4.83 7.46 4.20
N GLN A 70 -4.81 7.08 5.48
CA GLN A 70 -4.38 7.95 6.58
C GLN A 70 -2.90 8.29 6.51
N THR A 71 -2.10 7.50 5.76
CA THR A 71 -0.65 7.68 5.63
C THR A 71 -0.25 8.67 4.51
N PHE A 72 -1.22 9.19 3.78
CA PHE A 72 -0.99 10.21 2.74
C PHE A 72 -1.24 11.60 3.34
N TYR A 73 -0.21 12.20 3.91
CA TYR A 73 -0.29 13.49 4.57
C TYR A 73 -0.41 14.62 3.54
N MET A 74 -1.36 15.52 3.75
CA MET A 74 -1.53 16.70 2.88
C MET A 74 -1.56 17.98 3.73
N CYS A 75 -0.68 18.93 3.41
CA CYS A 75 -0.69 20.26 4.01
C CYS A 75 -1.99 21.01 3.68
N LYS A 76 -2.62 21.58 4.71
CA LYS A 76 -3.89 22.31 4.56
C LYS A 76 -3.77 23.61 3.74
N LYS A 77 -2.56 24.17 3.59
CA LYS A 77 -2.32 25.45 2.89
C LYS A 77 -1.75 25.24 1.50
N CYS A 78 -0.53 24.70 1.36
CA CYS A 78 0.12 24.56 0.06
C CYS A 78 -0.19 23.24 -0.68
N ARG A 79 -0.94 22.30 -0.06
CA ARG A 79 -1.25 20.98 -0.65
C ARG A 79 -0.05 20.09 -0.84
N LEU A 80 1.10 20.37 -0.20
CA LEU A 80 2.18 19.40 -0.14
C LEU A 80 1.62 18.05 0.31
N THR A 81 1.80 17.02 -0.51
CA THR A 81 1.29 15.68 -0.20
C THR A 81 2.39 14.66 -0.37
N THR A 82 2.63 13.87 0.68
CA THR A 82 3.67 12.84 0.72
C THR A 82 3.18 11.62 1.48
N TYR A 83 3.94 10.55 1.44
CA TYR A 83 3.83 9.51 2.46
C TYR A 83 4.17 10.08 3.85
N MET A 84 3.63 9.48 4.89
CA MET A 84 3.75 9.95 6.28
C MET A 84 5.19 10.11 6.76
N TRP A 85 6.12 9.26 6.32
CA TRP A 85 7.52 9.29 6.74
C TRP A 85 8.41 10.24 5.94
N ASP A 86 7.88 10.87 4.89
CA ASP A 86 8.62 11.79 4.01
C ASP A 86 8.26 13.26 4.26
N PHE A 87 7.14 13.54 4.95
CA PHE A 87 6.55 14.87 4.99
C PHE A 87 7.49 15.95 5.53
N ASP A 88 8.25 15.65 6.54
CA ASP A 88 9.20 16.55 7.22
C ASP A 88 10.66 16.34 6.80
N LYS A 89 10.92 15.38 5.87
CA LYS A 89 12.27 14.97 5.46
C LYS A 89 12.61 15.36 4.02
N LEU A 90 11.87 16.29 3.44
CA LEU A 90 12.10 16.71 2.06
C LEU A 90 13.43 17.45 1.94
N PRO A 91 14.24 17.19 0.89
CA PRO A 91 15.49 17.90 0.61
C PRO A 91 15.24 19.39 0.39
N LYS A 92 15.97 20.24 1.10
CA LYS A 92 15.80 21.71 1.06
C LYS A 92 15.93 22.27 -0.35
N GLU A 93 16.84 21.75 -1.13
CA GLU A 93 17.11 22.13 -2.53
C GLU A 93 15.97 21.79 -3.49
N LYS A 94 15.07 20.88 -3.11
CA LYS A 94 13.89 20.49 -3.89
C LYS A 94 12.65 21.30 -3.58
N LEU A 95 12.61 22.03 -2.46
CA LEU A 95 11.41 22.74 -1.99
C LEU A 95 10.88 23.78 -2.99
N ALA A 96 11.75 24.46 -3.72
CA ALA A 96 11.34 25.42 -4.75
C ALA A 96 10.63 24.73 -5.92
N ALA A 97 11.16 23.60 -6.41
CA ALA A 97 10.56 22.80 -7.46
C ALA A 97 9.22 22.20 -7.03
N ILE A 98 9.15 21.69 -5.79
CA ILE A 98 7.91 21.17 -5.19
C ILE A 98 6.85 22.28 -5.09
N ARG A 99 7.20 23.46 -4.61
CA ARG A 99 6.27 24.59 -4.52
C ARG A 99 5.69 24.92 -5.90
N LYS A 100 6.53 24.98 -6.93
CA LYS A 100 6.10 25.23 -8.32
C LYS A 100 5.17 24.11 -8.82
N ALA A 101 5.48 22.84 -8.54
CA ALA A 101 4.66 21.71 -8.97
C ALA A 101 3.26 21.71 -8.31
N LEU A 102 3.14 22.33 -7.14
CA LEU A 102 1.88 22.43 -6.39
C LEU A 102 1.03 23.65 -6.78
N GLU A 103 1.56 24.57 -7.59
CA GLU A 103 0.78 25.71 -8.08
C GLU A 103 -0.49 25.25 -8.78
N GLY A 104 -1.63 25.83 -8.39
CA GLY A 104 -2.94 25.49 -8.93
C GLY A 104 -3.54 24.16 -8.48
N VAL A 105 -2.90 23.41 -7.57
CA VAL A 105 -3.51 22.23 -6.95
C VAL A 105 -4.69 22.66 -6.06
N LYS A 106 -5.88 22.21 -6.44
CA LYS A 106 -7.12 22.45 -5.72
C LYS A 106 -7.68 21.14 -5.19
N VAL A 107 -8.44 21.21 -4.12
CA VAL A 107 -9.22 20.07 -3.59
C VAL A 107 -10.72 20.34 -3.82
N SER A 108 -11.45 19.28 -4.14
CA SER A 108 -12.88 19.37 -4.48
C SER A 108 -13.79 19.70 -3.31
N LYS A 109 -13.32 19.43 -2.08
CA LYS A 109 -14.07 19.67 -0.84
C LYS A 109 -13.37 20.69 0.04
N ALA A 110 -14.13 21.36 0.90
CA ALA A 110 -13.57 22.20 1.95
C ALA A 110 -12.59 21.37 2.82
N PHE A 111 -11.38 21.87 2.96
CA PHE A 111 -10.35 21.23 3.75
C PHE A 111 -10.65 21.40 5.24
N LYS A 112 -11.20 20.39 5.89
CA LYS A 112 -11.35 20.34 7.35
C LYS A 112 -10.08 19.76 7.98
N ASP A 113 -9.67 18.60 7.51
CA ASP A 113 -8.43 17.91 7.77
C ASP A 113 -7.99 17.16 6.49
N TYR A 114 -6.78 16.58 6.50
CA TYR A 114 -6.25 15.92 5.32
C TYR A 114 -7.04 14.64 4.94
N GLN A 115 -7.72 14.00 5.89
CA GLN A 115 -8.49 12.77 5.63
C GLN A 115 -9.81 13.07 4.92
N THR A 116 -10.33 14.30 5.07
CA THR A 116 -11.56 14.73 4.36
C THR A 116 -11.33 14.97 2.87
N VAL A 117 -10.06 15.14 2.45
CA VAL A 117 -9.70 15.23 1.04
C VAL A 117 -9.73 13.83 0.42
N PRO A 118 -10.42 13.64 -0.73
CA PRO A 118 -10.45 12.35 -1.39
C PRO A 118 -9.04 11.79 -1.63
N VAL A 119 -8.84 10.50 -1.38
CA VAL A 119 -7.54 9.84 -1.54
C VAL A 119 -6.94 10.03 -2.93
N ILE A 120 -7.79 10.08 -3.95
CA ILE A 120 -7.40 10.28 -5.35
C ILE A 120 -6.71 11.63 -5.55
N GLU A 121 -7.30 12.71 -5.00
CA GLU A 121 -6.73 14.05 -5.10
C GLU A 121 -5.40 14.14 -4.36
N ARG A 122 -5.27 13.43 -3.22
CA ARG A 122 -4.01 13.32 -2.49
C ARG A 122 -2.96 12.57 -3.30
N LEU A 123 -3.33 11.45 -3.94
CA LEU A 123 -2.41 10.69 -4.80
C LEU A 123 -1.98 11.48 -6.04
N GLU A 124 -2.87 12.26 -6.64
CA GLU A 124 -2.54 13.15 -7.77
C GLU A 124 -1.60 14.28 -7.34
N ALA A 125 -1.79 14.86 -6.15
CA ALA A 125 -0.85 15.82 -5.59
C ALA A 125 0.51 15.19 -5.25
N MET A 126 0.51 13.98 -4.67
CA MET A 126 1.74 13.20 -4.41
C MET A 126 2.53 12.96 -5.69
N GLU A 127 1.89 12.58 -6.78
CA GLU A 127 2.56 12.36 -8.07
C GLU A 127 3.33 13.60 -8.52
N LYS A 128 2.76 14.79 -8.37
CA LYS A 128 3.45 16.06 -8.67
C LYS A 128 4.67 16.30 -7.76
N VAL A 129 4.53 16.04 -6.47
CA VAL A 129 5.60 16.21 -5.49
C VAL A 129 6.76 15.27 -5.80
N TYR A 130 6.47 13.98 -5.99
CA TYR A 130 7.52 12.99 -6.24
C TYR A 130 8.13 13.10 -7.64
N THR A 131 7.39 13.64 -8.62
CA THR A 131 7.99 14.06 -9.90
C THR A 131 9.02 15.17 -9.70
N ALA A 132 8.71 16.18 -8.90
CA ALA A 132 9.66 17.27 -8.60
C ALA A 132 10.86 16.80 -7.76
N LEU A 133 10.68 15.77 -6.95
CA LEU A 133 11.78 15.10 -6.21
C LEU A 133 12.70 14.33 -7.13
N GLY A 134 12.22 13.79 -8.25
CA GLY A 134 13.01 13.02 -9.21
C GLY A 134 13.25 11.59 -8.77
N GLN A 135 12.18 10.89 -8.35
CA GLN A 135 12.25 9.49 -7.95
C GLN A 135 12.66 8.57 -9.11
N ASP A 136 13.28 7.44 -8.79
CA ASP A 136 13.72 6.44 -9.76
C ASP A 136 12.54 5.58 -10.29
N GLU A 137 12.83 4.75 -11.30
CA GLU A 137 11.82 3.91 -11.94
C GLU A 137 11.27 2.82 -11.00
N VAL A 138 12.06 2.31 -10.05
CA VAL A 138 11.63 1.29 -9.09
C VAL A 138 10.60 1.89 -8.13
N TRP A 139 10.86 3.12 -7.66
CA TRP A 139 9.92 3.86 -6.84
C TRP A 139 8.60 4.14 -7.60
N TRP A 140 8.68 4.53 -8.87
CA TRP A 140 7.50 4.80 -9.70
C TRP A 140 6.66 3.55 -9.96
N GLU A 141 7.31 2.41 -10.20
CA GLU A 141 6.61 1.14 -10.37
C GLU A 141 5.75 0.83 -9.14
N ASP A 142 6.35 0.90 -7.94
CA ASP A 142 5.66 0.66 -6.69
C ASP A 142 4.53 1.69 -6.45
N PHE A 143 4.77 2.96 -6.72
CA PHE A 143 3.75 4.01 -6.58
C PHE A 143 2.54 3.78 -7.51
N TYR A 144 2.76 3.31 -8.74
CA TYR A 144 1.65 2.98 -9.63
C TYR A 144 0.85 1.75 -9.15
N ARG A 145 1.46 0.77 -8.51
CA ARG A 145 0.73 -0.32 -7.83
C ARG A 145 -0.15 0.23 -6.69
N VAL A 146 0.40 1.11 -5.86
CA VAL A 146 -0.34 1.79 -4.79
C VAL A 146 -1.50 2.61 -5.35
N LYS A 147 -1.29 3.38 -6.43
CA LYS A 147 -2.38 4.12 -7.11
C LYS A 147 -3.45 3.18 -7.63
N GLY A 148 -3.06 2.07 -8.29
CA GLY A 148 -3.98 1.07 -8.79
C GLY A 148 -4.85 0.46 -7.69
N PHE A 149 -4.27 0.17 -6.53
CA PHE A 149 -4.98 -0.31 -5.35
C PHE A 149 -6.02 0.69 -4.86
N HIS A 150 -5.64 1.94 -4.60
CA HIS A 150 -6.55 2.96 -4.07
C HIS A 150 -7.61 3.41 -5.07
N TYR A 151 -7.30 3.49 -6.36
CA TYR A 151 -8.28 3.78 -7.40
C TYR A 151 -9.34 2.68 -7.48
N ALA A 152 -8.93 1.41 -7.43
CA ALA A 152 -9.86 0.29 -7.38
C ALA A 152 -10.75 0.32 -6.12
N LYS A 153 -10.16 0.60 -4.95
CA LYS A 153 -10.89 0.77 -3.69
C LYS A 153 -11.92 1.91 -3.75
N ALA A 154 -11.62 2.96 -4.50
CA ALA A 154 -12.52 4.11 -4.73
C ALA A 154 -13.54 3.87 -5.86
N GLY A 155 -13.59 2.69 -6.48
CA GLY A 155 -14.50 2.36 -7.58
C GLY A 155 -14.13 2.98 -8.93
N LEU A 156 -12.90 3.48 -9.10
CA LEU A 156 -12.41 4.11 -10.31
C LEU A 156 -11.66 3.11 -11.19
N ALA A 157 -12.40 2.19 -11.80
CA ALA A 157 -11.87 1.06 -12.54
C ALA A 157 -10.89 1.48 -13.65
N ASP A 158 -11.22 2.49 -14.46
CA ASP A 158 -10.37 2.93 -15.56
C ASP A 158 -9.04 3.52 -15.08
N LYS A 159 -9.07 4.36 -14.03
CA LYS A 159 -7.85 4.91 -13.43
C LYS A 159 -6.99 3.82 -12.78
N ALA A 160 -7.62 2.82 -12.16
CA ALA A 160 -6.92 1.67 -11.59
C ALA A 160 -6.24 0.84 -12.68
N LEU A 161 -6.94 0.61 -13.79
CA LEU A 161 -6.41 -0.09 -14.95
C LEU A 161 -5.20 0.63 -15.55
N ASP A 162 -5.29 1.95 -15.75
CA ASP A 162 -4.20 2.76 -16.30
C ASP A 162 -2.96 2.76 -15.38
N ALA A 163 -3.16 2.89 -14.08
CA ALA A 163 -2.06 2.82 -13.12
C ALA A 163 -1.36 1.46 -13.15
N ARG A 164 -2.12 0.36 -13.19
CA ARG A 164 -1.57 -1.00 -13.26
C ARG A 164 -0.84 -1.28 -14.58
N LYS A 165 -1.32 -0.75 -15.71
CA LYS A 165 -0.62 -0.84 -17.00
C LYS A 165 0.74 -0.14 -16.95
N LYS A 166 0.83 1.06 -16.34
CA LYS A 166 2.11 1.75 -16.15
C LYS A 166 3.09 0.95 -15.30
N SER A 167 2.62 0.35 -14.18
CA SER A 167 3.45 -0.57 -13.40
C SER A 167 3.91 -1.77 -14.24
N LEU A 168 3.00 -2.39 -15.02
CA LEU A 168 3.31 -3.53 -15.86
C LEU A 168 4.36 -3.22 -16.94
N GLU A 169 4.30 -2.05 -17.58
CA GLU A 169 5.29 -1.59 -18.55
C GLU A 169 6.70 -1.48 -17.91
N MET A 170 6.78 -0.94 -16.70
CA MET A 170 8.04 -0.84 -15.97
C MET A 170 8.56 -2.21 -15.54
N LEU A 171 7.69 -3.09 -15.03
CA LEU A 171 8.05 -4.47 -14.67
C LEU A 171 8.56 -5.25 -15.88
N ALA A 172 7.92 -5.11 -17.05
CA ALA A 172 8.39 -5.76 -18.28
C ALA A 172 9.79 -5.29 -18.68
N LYS A 173 10.10 -3.99 -18.51
CA LYS A 173 11.43 -3.43 -18.73
C LYS A 173 12.44 -4.02 -17.74
N PHE A 174 12.14 -4.04 -16.44
CA PHE A 174 13.03 -4.57 -15.42
C PHE A 174 13.34 -6.05 -15.63
N ILE A 175 12.34 -6.86 -15.96
CA ILE A 175 12.49 -8.29 -16.25
C ILE A 175 13.37 -8.49 -17.49
N LYS A 176 13.15 -7.71 -18.56
CA LYS A 176 13.92 -7.81 -19.79
C LYS A 176 15.37 -7.39 -19.61
N ASP A 177 15.60 -6.29 -18.91
CA ASP A 177 16.96 -5.70 -18.79
C ASP A 177 17.83 -6.47 -17.78
N GLY A 178 17.21 -7.17 -16.82
CA GLY A 178 17.89 -7.97 -15.80
C GLY A 178 18.80 -7.16 -14.87
N LYS A 179 18.63 -5.81 -14.83
CA LYS A 179 19.47 -4.88 -14.07
C LYS A 179 18.85 -4.36 -12.79
N SER A 180 17.61 -4.76 -12.50
CA SER A 180 16.94 -4.36 -11.26
C SER A 180 17.59 -5.02 -10.05
N GLU A 181 17.71 -4.27 -8.96
CA GLU A 181 18.11 -4.81 -7.65
C GLU A 181 17.00 -5.69 -7.05
N THR A 182 15.77 -5.52 -7.50
CA THR A 182 14.63 -6.35 -7.09
C THR A 182 14.80 -7.77 -7.62
N PRO A 183 14.71 -8.81 -6.78
CA PRO A 183 14.82 -10.20 -7.20
C PRO A 183 13.89 -10.55 -8.35
N LEU A 184 14.39 -11.25 -9.38
CA LEU A 184 13.60 -11.63 -10.57
C LEU A 184 12.30 -12.36 -10.19
N LYS A 185 12.37 -13.24 -9.20
CA LYS A 185 11.20 -13.96 -8.69
C LYS A 185 10.10 -13.01 -8.20
N LEU A 186 10.47 -11.93 -7.53
CA LEU A 186 9.53 -10.91 -7.06
C LEU A 186 9.00 -10.06 -8.22
N LEU A 187 9.85 -9.71 -9.20
CA LEU A 187 9.41 -8.99 -10.41
C LEU A 187 8.38 -9.81 -11.20
N LEU A 188 8.60 -11.11 -11.36
CA LEU A 188 7.65 -12.01 -12.03
C LEU A 188 6.33 -12.13 -11.26
N TYR A 189 6.40 -12.24 -9.93
CA TYR A 189 5.20 -12.27 -9.09
C TYR A 189 4.37 -10.97 -9.21
N THR A 190 5.01 -9.80 -9.12
CA THR A 190 4.32 -8.50 -9.24
C THR A 190 3.80 -8.27 -10.65
N SER A 191 4.52 -8.72 -11.69
CA SER A 191 4.05 -8.71 -13.07
C SER A 191 2.79 -9.57 -13.23
N ALA A 192 2.79 -10.79 -12.68
CA ALA A 192 1.62 -11.65 -12.68
C ALA A 192 0.42 -11.00 -12.00
N ALA A 193 0.64 -10.36 -10.85
CA ALA A 193 -0.41 -9.62 -10.16
C ALA A 193 -0.98 -8.51 -11.05
N MET A 194 -0.14 -7.69 -11.66
CA MET A 194 -0.62 -6.62 -12.55
C MET A 194 -1.37 -7.17 -13.76
N LYS A 195 -0.91 -8.26 -14.36
CA LYS A 195 -1.60 -8.97 -15.46
C LYS A 195 -2.98 -9.44 -15.03
N HIS A 196 -3.09 -10.13 -13.87
CA HIS A 196 -4.37 -10.59 -13.35
C HIS A 196 -5.35 -9.43 -13.13
N PHE A 197 -4.90 -8.36 -12.46
CA PHE A 197 -5.74 -7.18 -12.19
C PHE A 197 -6.01 -6.31 -13.45
N THR A 198 -5.40 -6.63 -14.59
CA THR A 198 -5.70 -6.05 -15.91
C THR A 198 -6.41 -7.04 -16.86
N ASN A 199 -6.94 -8.15 -16.32
CA ASN A 199 -7.70 -9.19 -17.01
C ASN A 199 -6.88 -10.10 -17.95
N ASP A 200 -5.57 -10.21 -17.77
CA ASP A 200 -4.71 -11.16 -18.46
C ASP A 200 -4.34 -12.32 -17.51
N ASP A 201 -5.32 -13.18 -17.21
CA ASP A 201 -5.10 -14.32 -16.32
C ASP A 201 -4.11 -15.34 -16.91
N LYS A 202 -4.12 -15.51 -18.23
CA LYS A 202 -3.20 -16.42 -18.90
C LYS A 202 -1.75 -15.97 -18.71
N GLY A 203 -1.46 -14.71 -19.01
CA GLY A 203 -0.13 -14.14 -18.81
C GLY A 203 0.27 -14.09 -17.33
N ALA A 204 -0.69 -13.91 -16.42
CA ALA A 204 -0.44 -13.99 -14.99
C ALA A 204 0.01 -15.39 -14.55
N LEU A 205 -0.68 -16.45 -14.99
CA LEU A 205 -0.29 -17.84 -14.69
C LEU A 205 1.06 -18.22 -15.29
N GLU A 206 1.39 -17.73 -16.50
CA GLU A 206 2.70 -17.93 -17.12
C GLU A 206 3.82 -17.28 -16.29
N ASP A 207 3.65 -16.05 -15.82
CA ASP A 207 4.63 -15.38 -14.97
C ASP A 207 4.76 -16.02 -13.59
N LEU A 208 3.65 -16.47 -12.97
CA LEU A 208 3.69 -17.21 -11.70
C LEU A 208 4.42 -18.55 -11.84
N GLN A 209 4.23 -19.28 -12.95
CA GLN A 209 4.95 -20.51 -13.20
C GLN A 209 6.45 -20.26 -13.36
N LYS A 210 6.84 -19.23 -14.14
CA LYS A 210 8.25 -18.81 -14.25
C LYS A 210 8.84 -18.40 -12.90
N ALA A 211 8.03 -17.71 -12.07
CA ALA A 211 8.46 -17.33 -10.72
C ALA A 211 8.73 -18.56 -9.84
N LEU A 212 7.95 -19.65 -9.92
CA LEU A 212 8.23 -20.89 -9.20
C LEU A 212 9.56 -21.52 -9.62
N GLU A 213 9.87 -21.49 -10.92
CA GLU A 213 11.10 -22.05 -11.49
C GLU A 213 12.34 -21.18 -11.24
N THR A 214 12.14 -19.89 -10.92
CA THR A 214 13.20 -18.93 -10.63
C THR A 214 13.63 -19.03 -9.17
N LYS A 215 14.94 -19.15 -8.91
CA LYS A 215 15.48 -19.09 -7.54
C LYS A 215 15.38 -17.67 -7.00
N TYR A 216 15.03 -17.56 -5.72
CA TYR A 216 15.11 -16.29 -5.03
C TYR A 216 16.59 -15.91 -4.82
N GLN A 217 16.97 -14.73 -5.25
CA GLN A 217 18.32 -14.19 -5.10
C GLN A 217 18.22 -12.81 -4.45
N ASP A 218 18.90 -12.68 -3.32
CA ASP A 218 19.08 -11.40 -2.65
C ASP A 218 20.56 -11.35 -2.24
N LYS A 219 21.28 -10.39 -2.83
CA LYS A 219 22.73 -10.29 -2.68
C LYS A 219 23.13 -9.85 -1.27
N ASP A 220 22.25 -9.16 -0.57
CA ASP A 220 22.51 -8.55 0.72
C ASP A 220 21.98 -9.41 1.89
N ALA A 221 21.19 -10.46 1.58
CA ALA A 221 20.62 -11.34 2.58
C ALA A 221 21.50 -12.54 2.90
N LYS A 222 21.44 -13.03 4.14
CA LYS A 222 22.09 -14.27 4.54
C LYS A 222 21.46 -15.49 3.86
N PRO A 223 22.20 -16.59 3.61
CA PRO A 223 21.68 -17.78 2.93
C PRO A 223 20.42 -18.37 3.59
N GLU A 224 20.35 -18.36 4.92
CA GLU A 224 19.18 -18.80 5.69
C GLU A 224 17.94 -17.93 5.45
N ASP A 225 18.12 -16.59 5.36
CA ASP A 225 17.05 -15.64 5.08
C ASP A 225 16.59 -15.75 3.62
N VAL A 226 17.53 -15.96 2.67
CA VAL A 226 17.23 -16.24 1.26
C VAL A 226 16.33 -17.46 1.13
N LYS A 227 16.68 -18.58 1.81
CA LYS A 227 15.87 -19.80 1.79
C LYS A 227 14.48 -19.58 2.36
N LYS A 228 14.38 -18.90 3.51
CA LYS A 228 13.09 -18.58 4.13
C LYS A 228 12.22 -17.71 3.23
N SER A 229 12.83 -16.73 2.58
CA SER A 229 12.14 -15.86 1.61
C SER A 229 11.67 -16.64 0.38
N GLU A 230 12.49 -17.56 -0.13
CA GLU A 230 12.13 -18.44 -1.25
C GLU A 230 10.94 -19.34 -0.90
N ASP A 231 10.98 -20.00 0.25
CA ASP A 231 9.91 -20.88 0.71
C ASP A 231 8.59 -20.12 0.88
N GLY A 232 8.62 -18.94 1.54
CA GLY A 232 7.45 -18.10 1.71
C GLY A 232 6.91 -17.51 0.40
N MET A 233 7.78 -17.16 -0.54
CA MET A 233 7.36 -16.73 -1.88
C MET A 233 6.73 -17.87 -2.68
N ASN A 234 7.30 -19.08 -2.63
CA ASN A 234 6.75 -20.24 -3.31
C ASN A 234 5.36 -20.62 -2.80
N GLU A 235 5.14 -20.55 -1.48
CA GLU A 235 3.82 -20.78 -0.89
C GLU A 235 2.81 -19.75 -1.42
N ARG A 236 3.16 -18.48 -1.38
CA ARG A 236 2.31 -17.39 -1.88
C ARG A 236 2.00 -17.48 -3.36
N ILE A 237 2.98 -17.88 -4.17
CA ILE A 237 2.80 -18.08 -5.62
C ILE A 237 1.80 -19.21 -5.86
N ARG A 238 1.91 -20.34 -5.16
CA ARG A 238 0.98 -21.47 -5.31
C ARG A 238 -0.43 -21.09 -4.90
N ASP A 239 -0.58 -20.41 -3.77
CA ASP A 239 -1.86 -19.88 -3.31
C ASP A 239 -2.49 -18.96 -4.37
N TYR A 240 -1.71 -18.07 -4.97
CA TYR A 240 -2.22 -17.17 -6.00
C TYR A 240 -2.62 -17.89 -7.29
N ILE A 241 -1.86 -18.91 -7.72
CA ILE A 241 -2.23 -19.76 -8.84
C ILE A 241 -3.58 -20.46 -8.59
N GLU A 242 -3.80 -20.98 -7.39
CA GLU A 242 -5.07 -21.60 -7.01
C GLU A 242 -6.23 -20.62 -7.03
N GLN A 243 -6.03 -19.39 -6.51
CA GLN A 243 -7.03 -18.33 -6.52
C GLN A 243 -7.43 -17.93 -7.95
N ILE A 244 -6.46 -17.78 -8.86
CA ILE A 244 -6.73 -17.46 -10.27
C ILE A 244 -7.49 -18.59 -10.95
N LYS A 245 -7.10 -19.86 -10.73
CA LYS A 245 -7.73 -21.03 -11.36
C LYS A 245 -9.13 -21.33 -10.82
N SER A 246 -9.41 -21.02 -9.56
CA SER A 246 -10.68 -21.37 -8.92
C SER A 246 -11.82 -20.40 -9.24
N ASP A 247 -11.64 -19.44 -10.13
CA ASP A 247 -12.60 -18.36 -10.42
C ASP A 247 -13.04 -17.52 -9.18
N LYS A 248 -12.47 -17.77 -8.02
CA LYS A 248 -12.63 -16.94 -6.82
C LYS A 248 -11.89 -15.63 -7.00
N LYS A 249 -12.31 -14.88 -8.02
CA LYS A 249 -11.59 -13.71 -8.54
C LYS A 249 -11.57 -12.56 -7.55
N PRO A 250 -10.46 -12.24 -6.90
CA PRO A 250 -10.34 -11.01 -6.11
C PRO A 250 -10.08 -9.78 -7.02
N ARG A 251 -10.70 -9.74 -8.22
CA ARG A 251 -10.39 -8.73 -9.25
C ARG A 251 -10.87 -7.32 -8.95
N MET A 252 -11.87 -7.19 -8.10
CA MET A 252 -12.42 -5.89 -7.72
C MET A 252 -12.75 -5.91 -6.23
N PHE A 253 -12.77 -4.75 -5.61
CA PHE A 253 -13.44 -4.58 -4.33
C PHE A 253 -14.92 -4.82 -4.58
N ASP A 254 -15.38 -6.05 -4.35
CA ASP A 254 -16.79 -6.37 -4.38
C ASP A 254 -17.46 -5.55 -3.28
N LYS A 255 -18.52 -4.80 -3.61
CA LYS A 255 -19.24 -4.00 -2.61
C LYS A 255 -19.81 -4.86 -1.49
N ASP A 256 -20.00 -6.16 -1.77
CA ASP A 256 -20.56 -7.15 -0.85
C ASP A 256 -19.49 -8.02 -0.15
N SER A 257 -18.23 -7.94 -0.53
CA SER A 257 -17.19 -8.60 0.24
C SER A 257 -16.91 -7.78 1.50
N ASN A 258 -17.63 -8.10 2.56
CA ASN A 258 -17.32 -7.79 3.96
C ASN A 258 -15.99 -8.48 4.38
N ILE A 259 -14.99 -8.42 3.56
CA ILE A 259 -13.63 -8.61 4.02
C ILE A 259 -13.35 -7.33 4.78
N HIS A 260 -13.44 -7.43 6.06
CA HIS A 260 -12.98 -6.43 7.00
C HIS A 260 -11.51 -6.11 6.67
N ASP A 261 -11.31 -5.23 5.67
CA ASP A 261 -10.17 -4.35 5.69
C ASP A 261 -10.38 -3.56 6.98
N HIS A 262 -9.77 -4.02 8.08
CA HIS A 262 -9.82 -3.37 9.39
C HIS A 262 -9.11 -2.02 9.33
N GLU A 263 -9.50 -1.21 8.38
CA GLU A 263 -9.12 0.18 8.16
C GLU A 263 -10.35 1.07 8.40
N SER A 264 -10.94 0.95 9.58
CA SER A 264 -11.84 1.97 10.12
C SER A 264 -11.13 2.77 11.19
#